data_477d4d8840da1d1be23523d74037e685
#
_entry.id   477d4d8840da1d1be23523d74037e685
#
_cell.length_a   1.000
_cell.length_b   1.000
_cell.length_c   1.000
_cell.angle_alpha   90.00
_cell.angle_beta   90.00
_cell.angle_gamma   90.00
#
_symmetry.space_group_name_H-M   'P 1'
#
loop_
_entity.id
_entity.type
_entity.pdbx_description
1 polymer ?
#
loop_
_entity_poly.entity_id
_entity_poly.type
_entity_poly.pdbx_seq_one_letter_code
_entity_poly.pdbx_strand_id
1 'polypeptide(L)'
;MEEVVIVGAARTAIGKFGGTLAKVPAAELGATVIREALRRAGVKPEQVSEVIMGQVLTAGVGQNPARQASIKAGVPNMVPAMTINKVCGSGLKAVMLGAQAIAQGDADIVVAGGQENMSAAPHVLPGSRDGFRMGDGRLVDSMIVDGLWDVFNQYHMGITAENVAKEYAVTREEQDEFALASQQKAEAALKSGRFRDEIVVVEVPGRKGTVSFAEDEYPRPGTTLEALRALKPAFDKAGTVTAGNASGINDGAAAVVLTSARRAKELGLAPLARIKAYASAGVDPKYMGMGPVPASKRCLSRAGWEPKDLDLMEINEAFAAQAIAVNRQMGWDTKKVNVNGGAIALGHPIGASGCRILVTLLHEMQKRDAKRGLASLCIGGGMGVALAVER
;
A
#
# COMPACT_ATOMS: atom_id res chain seq x y z
N MET A 1 -1.22 21.32 18.81
CA MET A 1 -0.47 20.23 18.15
C MET A 1 0.30 20.84 16.99
N GLU A 2 1.55 20.45 16.80
CA GLU A 2 2.36 20.90 15.67
C GLU A 2 1.79 20.42 14.35
N GLU A 3 1.87 21.25 13.32
CA GLU A 3 1.50 20.89 11.96
C GLU A 3 2.59 19.97 11.39
N VAL A 4 2.19 18.81 10.85
CA VAL A 4 3.09 17.80 10.31
C VAL A 4 3.11 17.88 8.78
N VAL A 5 4.31 17.90 8.22
CA VAL A 5 4.55 17.96 6.78
C VAL A 5 5.33 16.74 6.29
N ILE A 6 5.10 16.38 5.04
CA ILE A 6 5.86 15.36 4.29
C ILE A 6 6.89 16.10 3.44
N VAL A 7 8.18 15.79 3.63
CA VAL A 7 9.28 16.47 2.95
C VAL A 7 10.03 15.59 1.95
N GLY A 8 9.79 14.28 1.95
CA GLY A 8 10.37 13.34 1.01
C GLY A 8 9.46 12.14 0.79
N ALA A 9 9.47 11.58 -0.41
CA ALA A 9 8.65 10.43 -0.78
C ALA A 9 9.33 9.62 -1.88
N ALA A 10 9.31 8.29 -1.75
CA ALA A 10 9.83 7.37 -2.74
C ALA A 10 9.14 6.01 -2.65
N ARG A 11 9.05 5.28 -3.77
CA ARG A 11 8.65 3.89 -3.82
C ARG A 11 9.56 3.08 -4.75
N THR A 12 9.65 1.79 -4.56
CA THR A 12 10.16 0.90 -5.60
C THR A 12 9.14 0.77 -6.72
N ALA A 13 9.56 0.33 -7.89
CA ALA A 13 8.66 -0.32 -8.81
C ALA A 13 8.06 -1.56 -8.14
N ILE A 14 6.88 -2.00 -8.58
CA ILE A 14 6.15 -3.13 -8.01
C ILE A 14 6.47 -4.40 -8.82
N GLY A 15 7.02 -5.41 -8.13
CA GLY A 15 7.28 -6.73 -8.71
C GLY A 15 6.01 -7.59 -8.72
N LYS A 16 5.86 -8.43 -9.73
CA LYS A 16 4.82 -9.48 -9.77
C LYS A 16 5.24 -10.69 -8.96
N PHE A 17 4.30 -11.52 -8.58
CA PHE A 17 4.54 -12.78 -7.88
C PHE A 17 5.52 -13.68 -8.66
N GLY A 18 6.58 -14.10 -7.98
CA GLY A 18 7.65 -14.90 -8.60
C GLY A 18 8.49 -14.14 -9.65
N GLY A 19 8.32 -12.80 -9.74
CA GLY A 19 9.01 -11.93 -10.71
C GLY A 19 10.39 -11.47 -10.27
N THR A 20 10.81 -10.33 -10.80
CA THR A 20 12.17 -9.80 -10.64
C THR A 20 12.55 -9.56 -9.17
N LEU A 21 11.62 -9.10 -8.34
CA LEU A 21 11.87 -8.83 -6.92
C LEU A 21 11.72 -10.06 -6.00
N ALA A 22 11.30 -11.20 -6.50
CA ALA A 22 10.92 -12.37 -5.68
C ALA A 22 11.98 -12.84 -4.67
N LYS A 23 13.26 -12.61 -4.97
CA LYS A 23 14.39 -13.02 -4.11
C LYS A 23 15.03 -11.86 -3.35
N VAL A 24 14.49 -10.65 -3.48
CA VAL A 24 14.99 -9.48 -2.75
C VAL A 24 14.27 -9.39 -1.41
N PRO A 25 14.95 -9.52 -0.27
CA PRO A 25 14.30 -9.42 1.04
C PRO A 25 13.52 -8.10 1.18
N ALA A 26 12.34 -8.15 1.82
CA ALA A 26 11.54 -6.94 2.03
C ALA A 26 12.33 -5.81 2.73
N ALA A 27 13.22 -6.17 3.68
CA ALA A 27 14.09 -5.20 4.36
C ALA A 27 15.10 -4.50 3.42
N GLU A 28 15.54 -5.13 2.32
CA GLU A 28 16.37 -4.47 1.30
C GLU A 28 15.55 -3.48 0.46
N LEU A 29 14.32 -3.87 0.09
CA LEU A 29 13.38 -2.96 -0.58
C LEU A 29 13.08 -1.75 0.31
N GLY A 30 12.81 -1.99 1.61
CA GLY A 30 12.62 -0.94 2.61
C GLY A 30 13.84 -0.03 2.75
N ALA A 31 15.05 -0.60 2.83
CA ALA A 31 16.28 0.19 2.90
C ALA A 31 16.46 1.11 1.68
N THR A 32 16.13 0.61 0.50
CA THR A 32 16.22 1.37 -0.75
C THR A 32 15.29 2.60 -0.73
N VAL A 33 14.03 2.43 -0.33
CA VAL A 33 13.09 3.57 -0.28
C VAL A 33 13.37 4.53 0.87
N ILE A 34 13.85 4.05 2.02
CA ILE A 34 14.26 4.91 3.15
C ILE A 34 15.41 5.81 2.71
N ARG A 35 16.47 5.24 2.14
CA ARG A 35 17.64 5.99 1.64
C ARG A 35 17.24 7.05 0.61
N GLU A 36 16.41 6.67 -0.34
CA GLU A 36 15.97 7.57 -1.40
C GLU A 36 15.02 8.66 -0.88
N ALA A 37 14.09 8.34 0.01
CA ALA A 37 13.19 9.33 0.61
C ALA A 37 13.98 10.38 1.42
N LEU A 38 14.99 9.96 2.20
CA LEU A 38 15.90 10.87 2.92
C LEU A 38 16.70 11.74 1.96
N ARG A 39 17.26 11.14 0.90
CA ARG A 39 18.01 11.88 -0.12
C ARG A 39 17.15 12.94 -0.80
N ARG A 40 15.92 12.60 -1.19
CA ARG A 40 14.97 13.55 -1.82
C ARG A 40 14.54 14.66 -0.86
N ALA A 41 14.41 14.35 0.42
CA ALA A 41 14.09 15.31 1.45
C ALA A 41 15.25 16.26 1.77
N GLY A 42 16.50 15.91 1.41
CA GLY A 42 17.68 16.62 1.89
C GLY A 42 17.97 16.41 3.38
N VAL A 43 17.46 15.31 3.95
CA VAL A 43 17.63 14.96 5.36
C VAL A 43 18.77 13.95 5.50
N LYS A 44 19.70 14.22 6.40
CA LYS A 44 20.79 13.29 6.72
C LYS A 44 20.28 12.15 7.61
N PRO A 45 20.79 10.91 7.47
CA PRO A 45 20.38 9.78 8.30
C PRO A 45 20.51 10.04 9.81
N GLU A 46 21.49 10.82 10.23
CA GLU A 46 21.74 11.18 11.64
C GLU A 46 20.67 12.11 12.24
N GLN A 47 19.85 12.73 11.42
CA GLN A 47 18.78 13.62 11.84
C GLN A 47 17.45 12.89 12.12
N VAL A 48 17.39 11.59 11.74
CA VAL A 48 16.19 10.75 11.93
C VAL A 48 16.01 10.41 13.40
N SER A 49 14.82 10.64 13.93
CA SER A 49 14.46 10.30 15.32
C SER A 49 13.91 8.88 15.44
N GLU A 50 13.16 8.40 14.42
CA GLU A 50 12.53 7.07 14.42
C GLU A 50 12.24 6.59 13.00
N VAL A 51 12.22 5.26 12.81
CA VAL A 51 11.79 4.60 11.56
C VAL A 51 10.60 3.67 11.86
N ILE A 52 9.47 3.86 11.18
CA ILE A 52 8.25 3.04 11.33
C ILE A 52 7.88 2.44 9.98
N MET A 53 8.03 1.12 9.82
CA MET A 53 7.69 0.43 8.57
C MET A 53 6.62 -0.63 8.79
N GLY A 54 5.60 -0.62 7.91
CA GLY A 54 4.62 -1.69 7.81
C GLY A 54 5.21 -2.92 7.12
N GLN A 55 4.94 -4.10 7.67
CA GLN A 55 5.15 -5.38 7.01
C GLN A 55 4.20 -6.42 7.60
N VAL A 56 3.55 -7.19 6.76
CA VAL A 56 2.54 -8.19 7.17
C VAL A 56 3.17 -9.57 7.29
N LEU A 57 3.91 -9.99 6.27
CA LEU A 57 4.47 -11.34 6.17
C LEU A 57 5.86 -11.35 6.79
N THR A 58 5.93 -11.68 8.07
CA THR A 58 7.16 -11.60 8.86
C THR A 58 7.72 -12.96 9.29
N ALA A 59 7.11 -14.08 8.87
CA ALA A 59 7.60 -15.40 9.18
C ALA A 59 9.00 -15.65 8.58
N GLY A 60 9.98 -15.96 9.42
CA GLY A 60 11.34 -16.31 8.98
C GLY A 60 12.20 -15.15 8.45
N VAL A 61 11.74 -13.88 8.49
CA VAL A 61 12.51 -12.74 7.98
C VAL A 61 13.50 -12.14 9.00
N GLY A 62 13.57 -12.69 10.19
CA GLY A 62 14.42 -12.18 11.28
C GLY A 62 13.73 -11.14 12.17
N GLN A 63 14.47 -10.66 13.17
CA GLN A 63 13.93 -9.70 14.13
C GLN A 63 13.69 -8.35 13.47
N ASN A 64 12.53 -7.75 13.73
CA ASN A 64 12.16 -6.37 13.41
C ASN A 64 12.62 -5.92 11.99
N PRO A 65 11.93 -6.31 10.94
CA PRO A 65 12.33 -5.98 9.56
C PRO A 65 12.47 -4.47 9.29
N ALA A 66 11.71 -3.61 9.99
CA ALA A 66 11.90 -2.15 9.92
C ALA A 66 13.28 -1.74 10.45
N ARG A 67 13.74 -2.37 11.53
CA ARG A 67 15.08 -2.14 12.08
C ARG A 67 16.17 -2.58 11.10
N GLN A 68 15.98 -3.72 10.45
CA GLN A 68 16.89 -4.19 9.42
C GLN A 68 16.98 -3.20 8.26
N ALA A 69 15.82 -2.72 7.75
CA ALA A 69 15.77 -1.74 6.69
C ALA A 69 16.41 -0.40 7.08
N SER A 70 16.16 0.09 8.28
CA SER A 70 16.74 1.32 8.83
C SER A 70 18.27 1.29 8.83
N ILE A 71 18.87 0.25 9.40
CA ILE A 71 20.33 0.09 9.47
C ILE A 71 20.94 -0.07 8.06
N LYS A 72 20.33 -0.90 7.22
CA LYS A 72 20.76 -1.09 5.82
C LYS A 72 20.65 0.19 4.99
N ALA A 73 19.74 1.10 5.34
CA ALA A 73 19.62 2.42 4.73
C ALA A 73 20.72 3.40 5.17
N GLY A 74 21.50 3.07 6.18
CA GLY A 74 22.55 3.93 6.75
C GLY A 74 22.05 4.82 7.88
N VAL A 75 20.85 4.61 8.40
CA VAL A 75 20.36 5.29 9.61
C VAL A 75 21.15 4.76 10.80
N PRO A 76 21.68 5.65 11.69
CA PRO A 76 22.50 5.22 12.82
C PRO A 76 21.80 4.21 13.73
N ASN A 77 22.57 3.29 14.29
CA ASN A 77 22.06 2.25 15.16
C ASN A 77 21.50 2.76 16.51
N MET A 78 21.69 4.02 16.83
CA MET A 78 21.06 4.71 17.98
C MET A 78 19.60 5.10 17.72
N VAL A 79 19.19 5.19 16.44
CA VAL A 79 17.82 5.55 16.06
C VAL A 79 16.93 4.32 16.21
N PRO A 80 15.85 4.38 17.02
CA PRO A 80 14.91 3.27 17.16
C PRO A 80 14.14 3.01 15.88
N ALA A 81 13.62 1.77 15.73
CA ALA A 81 12.76 1.42 14.63
C ALA A 81 11.67 0.42 15.07
N MET A 82 10.50 0.51 14.46
CA MET A 82 9.35 -0.33 14.76
C MET A 82 8.73 -0.90 13.49
N THR A 83 8.48 -2.21 13.49
CA THR A 83 7.66 -2.87 12.47
C THR A 83 6.22 -2.93 12.96
N ILE A 84 5.27 -2.53 12.13
CA ILE A 84 3.84 -2.63 12.45
C ILE A 84 3.11 -3.52 11.46
N ASN A 85 2.06 -4.19 11.93
CA ASN A 85 1.14 -4.96 11.12
C ASN A 85 -0.30 -4.46 11.35
N LYS A 86 -0.88 -3.88 10.33
CA LYS A 86 -2.31 -3.57 10.19
C LYS A 86 -2.80 -4.08 8.83
N VAL A 87 -2.35 -5.27 8.44
CA VAL A 87 -2.59 -5.88 7.13
C VAL A 87 -2.36 -4.86 6.00
N CYS A 88 -3.26 -4.72 5.02
CA CYS A 88 -3.13 -3.80 3.89
C CYS A 88 -2.91 -2.33 4.28
N GLY A 89 -3.37 -1.93 5.46
CA GLY A 89 -3.25 -0.56 5.98
C GLY A 89 -1.92 -0.24 6.65
N SER A 90 -1.00 -1.19 6.78
CA SER A 90 0.24 -1.05 7.57
C SER A 90 1.06 0.18 7.15
N GLY A 91 1.34 0.33 5.85
CA GLY A 91 2.15 1.44 5.34
C GLY A 91 1.54 2.82 5.61
N LEU A 92 0.22 2.98 5.44
CA LEU A 92 -0.44 4.26 5.74
C LEU A 92 -0.56 4.48 7.25
N LYS A 93 -0.76 3.41 8.03
CA LYS A 93 -0.79 3.51 9.50
C LYS A 93 0.57 3.88 10.07
N ALA A 94 1.68 3.43 9.49
CA ALA A 94 3.02 3.87 9.84
C ALA A 94 3.18 5.39 9.71
N VAL A 95 2.70 5.96 8.58
CA VAL A 95 2.68 7.41 8.37
C VAL A 95 1.84 8.13 9.44
N MET A 96 0.66 7.58 9.77
CA MET A 96 -0.20 8.15 10.82
C MET A 96 0.47 8.14 12.19
N LEU A 97 1.22 7.08 12.54
CA LEU A 97 1.96 6.97 13.80
C LEU A 97 3.13 7.95 13.84
N GLY A 98 3.90 8.05 12.75
CA GLY A 98 4.96 9.05 12.64
C GLY A 98 4.44 10.49 12.79
N ALA A 99 3.30 10.79 12.16
CA ALA A 99 2.65 12.09 12.34
C ALA A 99 2.19 12.33 13.78
N GLN A 100 1.73 11.30 14.48
CA GLN A 100 1.36 11.40 15.91
C GLN A 100 2.57 11.68 16.79
N ALA A 101 3.68 10.96 16.59
CA ALA A 101 4.91 11.16 17.35
C ALA A 101 5.44 12.59 17.18
N ILE A 102 5.48 13.12 15.96
CA ILE A 102 5.90 14.50 15.70
C ILE A 102 4.94 15.51 16.33
N ALA A 103 3.63 15.32 16.17
CA ALA A 103 2.63 16.26 16.69
C ALA A 103 2.62 16.33 18.23
N GLN A 104 3.07 15.28 18.93
CA GLN A 104 3.21 15.23 20.39
C GLN A 104 4.61 15.67 20.88
N GLY A 105 5.58 15.83 19.99
CA GLY A 105 6.94 16.20 20.33
C GLY A 105 7.84 15.02 20.74
N ASP A 106 7.40 13.78 20.53
CA ASP A 106 8.21 12.58 20.82
C ASP A 106 9.33 12.38 19.78
N ALA A 107 9.16 12.92 18.58
CA ALA A 107 10.13 12.82 17.48
C ALA A 107 10.16 14.09 16.63
N ASP A 108 11.33 14.47 16.12
CA ASP A 108 11.51 15.60 15.21
C ASP A 108 11.36 15.20 13.73
N ILE A 109 12.00 14.10 13.33
CA ILE A 109 11.98 13.59 11.97
C ILE A 109 11.71 12.09 12.01
N VAL A 110 10.67 11.65 11.34
CA VAL A 110 10.28 10.24 11.25
C VAL A 110 10.29 9.78 9.79
N VAL A 111 10.94 8.65 9.54
CA VAL A 111 10.77 7.93 8.28
C VAL A 111 9.67 6.89 8.48
N ALA A 112 8.61 6.99 7.70
CA ALA A 112 7.45 6.10 7.81
C ALA A 112 7.07 5.51 6.45
N GLY A 113 6.67 4.24 6.44
CA GLY A 113 6.30 3.59 5.19
C GLY A 113 5.90 2.14 5.34
N GLY A 114 6.18 1.35 4.31
CA GLY A 114 5.94 -0.08 4.33
C GLY A 114 6.77 -0.81 3.28
N GLN A 115 6.98 -2.08 3.54
CA GLN A 115 7.75 -2.99 2.71
C GLN A 115 7.07 -4.36 2.72
N GLU A 116 7.12 -5.08 1.62
CA GLU A 116 6.56 -6.43 1.53
C GLU A 116 7.26 -7.22 0.43
N ASN A 117 7.51 -8.48 0.67
CA ASN A 117 7.82 -9.45 -0.35
C ASN A 117 6.91 -10.65 -0.17
N MET A 118 5.81 -10.68 -0.91
CA MET A 118 4.82 -11.76 -0.84
C MET A 118 5.34 -13.02 -1.53
N SER A 119 6.20 -12.86 -2.53
CA SER A 119 6.84 -13.99 -3.25
C SER A 119 7.75 -14.82 -2.36
N ALA A 120 8.36 -14.23 -1.33
CA ALA A 120 9.29 -14.90 -0.42
C ALA A 120 8.62 -15.41 0.88
N ALA A 121 7.30 -15.26 1.02
CA ALA A 121 6.59 -15.76 2.19
C ALA A 121 6.74 -17.29 2.32
N PRO A 122 7.22 -17.81 3.46
CA PRO A 122 7.49 -19.23 3.62
C PRO A 122 6.22 -20.01 3.93
N HIS A 123 6.28 -21.33 3.71
CA HIS A 123 5.37 -22.26 4.35
C HIS A 123 5.83 -22.53 5.78
N VAL A 124 4.88 -22.59 6.71
CA VAL A 124 5.14 -22.87 8.13
C VAL A 124 4.57 -24.22 8.51
N LEU A 125 5.17 -24.86 9.50
CA LEU A 125 4.75 -26.16 10.04
C LEU A 125 4.22 -25.97 11.47
N PRO A 126 2.92 -25.73 11.67
CA PRO A 126 2.32 -25.62 12.99
C PRO A 126 2.46 -26.92 13.80
N GLY A 127 2.64 -26.80 15.11
CA GLY A 127 2.77 -27.97 15.99
C GLY A 127 4.15 -28.66 15.95
N SER A 128 5.10 -28.17 15.14
CA SER A 128 6.43 -28.80 14.99
C SER A 128 7.26 -28.85 16.28
N ARG A 129 7.02 -27.92 17.24
CA ARG A 129 7.76 -27.89 18.52
C ARG A 129 7.39 -29.06 19.44
N ASP A 130 6.14 -29.53 19.36
CA ASP A 130 5.66 -30.69 20.14
C ASP A 130 5.98 -32.01 19.45
N GLY A 131 6.47 -31.96 18.20
CA GLY A 131 6.73 -33.11 17.35
C GLY A 131 5.45 -33.77 16.81
N PHE A 132 5.64 -34.60 15.79
CA PHE A 132 4.55 -35.41 15.20
C PHE A 132 4.71 -36.85 15.66
N ARG A 133 3.82 -37.32 16.55
CA ARG A 133 3.89 -38.66 17.12
C ARG A 133 3.32 -39.73 16.20
N MET A 134 2.21 -39.41 15.49
CA MET A 134 1.53 -40.30 14.56
C MET A 134 0.69 -39.46 13.58
N GLY A 135 0.68 -39.83 12.30
CA GLY A 135 -0.06 -39.16 11.25
C GLY A 135 0.78 -38.07 10.54
N ASP A 136 0.16 -37.42 9.55
CA ASP A 136 0.79 -36.45 8.67
C ASP A 136 0.93 -35.07 9.31
N GLY A 137 2.00 -34.33 8.93
CA GLY A 137 2.16 -32.90 9.19
C GLY A 137 1.61 -32.07 8.03
N ARG A 138 0.96 -30.93 8.34
CA ARG A 138 0.43 -30.00 7.33
C ARG A 138 1.34 -28.77 7.23
N LEU A 139 1.90 -28.51 6.05
CA LEU A 139 2.53 -27.22 5.70
C LEU A 139 1.42 -26.19 5.39
N VAL A 140 1.55 -25.01 5.97
CA VAL A 140 0.60 -23.92 5.82
C VAL A 140 1.30 -22.75 5.12
N ASP A 141 0.70 -22.24 4.04
CA ASP A 141 1.19 -21.06 3.34
C ASP A 141 0.95 -19.81 4.20
N SER A 142 2.03 -19.20 4.70
CA SER A 142 1.94 -18.02 5.56
C SER A 142 1.41 -16.79 4.80
N MET A 143 1.61 -16.70 3.50
CA MET A 143 1.05 -15.62 2.68
C MET A 143 -0.49 -15.67 2.70
N ILE A 144 -1.04 -16.87 2.60
CA ILE A 144 -2.51 -17.06 2.66
C ILE A 144 -3.01 -16.81 4.08
N VAL A 145 -2.47 -17.53 5.07
CA VAL A 145 -3.06 -17.54 6.44
C VAL A 145 -2.91 -16.20 7.15
N ASP A 146 -1.78 -15.50 6.95
CA ASP A 146 -1.48 -14.23 7.65
C ASP A 146 -1.90 -13.00 6.84
N GLY A 147 -2.00 -13.10 5.52
CA GLY A 147 -2.25 -11.97 4.63
C GLY A 147 -3.61 -11.98 3.93
N LEU A 148 -4.13 -13.15 3.54
CA LEU A 148 -5.24 -13.26 2.60
C LEU A 148 -6.44 -14.09 3.11
N TRP A 149 -6.43 -14.48 4.38
CA TRP A 149 -7.47 -15.31 4.99
C TRP A 149 -8.30 -14.53 6.02
N ASP A 150 -9.62 -14.61 5.91
CA ASP A 150 -10.53 -14.13 6.95
C ASP A 150 -10.64 -15.19 8.06
N VAL A 151 -9.98 -14.92 9.18
CA VAL A 151 -9.94 -15.85 10.32
C VAL A 151 -11.27 -15.94 11.06
N PHE A 152 -12.16 -14.96 10.90
CA PHE A 152 -13.46 -14.93 11.56
C PHE A 152 -14.48 -15.77 10.82
N ASN A 153 -14.48 -15.69 9.49
CA ASN A 153 -15.43 -16.38 8.61
C ASN A 153 -14.83 -17.61 7.91
N GLN A 154 -13.52 -17.89 8.10
CA GLN A 154 -12.80 -19.07 7.58
C GLN A 154 -12.83 -19.20 6.06
N TYR A 155 -12.56 -18.11 5.36
CA TYR A 155 -12.44 -18.09 3.89
C TYR A 155 -11.41 -17.07 3.38
N HIS A 156 -11.06 -17.21 2.11
CA HIS A 156 -10.13 -16.29 1.44
C HIS A 156 -10.74 -14.89 1.26
N MET A 157 -9.90 -13.83 1.26
CA MET A 157 -10.34 -12.44 1.03
C MET A 157 -11.17 -12.25 -0.24
N GLY A 158 -10.96 -13.08 -1.27
CA GLY A 158 -11.80 -13.06 -2.47
C GLY A 158 -13.29 -13.31 -2.22
N ILE A 159 -13.63 -14.12 -1.20
CA ILE A 159 -15.02 -14.33 -0.79
C ILE A 159 -15.61 -13.06 -0.15
N THR A 160 -14.80 -12.28 0.56
CA THR A 160 -15.28 -10.97 1.07
C THR A 160 -15.62 -10.02 -0.09
N ALA A 161 -14.92 -10.11 -1.22
CA ALA A 161 -15.24 -9.34 -2.42
C ALA A 161 -16.53 -9.82 -3.10
N GLU A 162 -16.78 -11.13 -3.13
CA GLU A 162 -18.08 -11.70 -3.58
C GLU A 162 -19.23 -11.23 -2.68
N ASN A 163 -19.02 -11.19 -1.34
CA ASN A 163 -20.00 -10.65 -0.41
C ASN A 163 -20.33 -9.18 -0.73
N VAL A 164 -19.32 -8.37 -0.99
CA VAL A 164 -19.51 -6.95 -1.37
C VAL A 164 -20.22 -6.85 -2.72
N ALA A 165 -19.83 -7.65 -3.73
CA ALA A 165 -20.48 -7.67 -5.02
C ALA A 165 -21.99 -7.97 -4.90
N LYS A 166 -22.35 -8.96 -4.09
CA LYS A 166 -23.75 -9.35 -3.83
C LYS A 166 -24.51 -8.25 -3.07
N GLU A 167 -23.97 -7.77 -1.96
CA GLU A 167 -24.63 -6.80 -1.07
C GLU A 167 -24.87 -5.45 -1.77
N TYR A 168 -23.93 -5.00 -2.57
CA TYR A 168 -23.97 -3.71 -3.25
C TYR A 168 -24.38 -3.81 -4.73
N ALA A 169 -24.87 -4.99 -5.15
CA ALA A 169 -25.32 -5.27 -6.52
C ALA A 169 -24.30 -4.84 -7.59
N VAL A 170 -23.03 -5.18 -7.40
CA VAL A 170 -21.96 -4.93 -8.37
C VAL A 170 -21.85 -6.13 -9.29
N THR A 171 -22.16 -5.93 -10.58
CA THR A 171 -22.18 -7.02 -11.55
C THR A 171 -20.77 -7.43 -11.99
N ARG A 172 -20.64 -8.58 -12.62
CA ARG A 172 -19.40 -9.04 -13.24
C ARG A 172 -18.93 -8.10 -14.35
N GLU A 173 -19.84 -7.60 -15.17
CA GLU A 173 -19.54 -6.64 -16.22
C GLU A 173 -18.92 -5.37 -15.69
N GLU A 174 -19.54 -4.77 -14.69
CA GLU A 174 -19.00 -3.58 -14.03
C GLU A 174 -17.61 -3.79 -13.46
N GLN A 175 -17.34 -4.96 -12.88
CA GLN A 175 -16.03 -5.30 -12.34
C GLN A 175 -14.97 -5.41 -13.44
N ASP A 176 -15.31 -6.06 -14.57
CA ASP A 176 -14.40 -6.22 -15.71
C ASP A 176 -14.15 -4.87 -16.41
N GLU A 177 -15.17 -4.03 -16.58
CA GLU A 177 -15.01 -2.67 -17.12
C GLU A 177 -14.14 -1.77 -16.22
N PHE A 178 -14.33 -1.87 -14.90
CA PHE A 178 -13.50 -1.16 -13.94
C PHE A 178 -12.03 -1.62 -14.02
N ALA A 179 -11.80 -2.92 -14.09
CA ALA A 179 -10.47 -3.49 -14.22
C ALA A 179 -9.79 -3.08 -15.54
N LEU A 180 -10.53 -3.08 -16.64
CA LEU A 180 -10.05 -2.58 -17.93
C LEU A 180 -9.64 -1.12 -17.84
N ALA A 181 -10.47 -0.27 -17.23
CA ALA A 181 -10.15 1.14 -17.05
C ALA A 181 -8.89 1.36 -16.19
N SER A 182 -8.70 0.57 -15.13
CA SER A 182 -7.48 0.61 -14.30
C SER A 182 -6.24 0.23 -15.13
N GLN A 183 -6.30 -0.84 -15.94
CA GLN A 183 -5.21 -1.26 -16.84
C GLN A 183 -4.90 -0.18 -17.89
N GLN A 184 -5.90 0.41 -18.53
CA GLN A 184 -5.71 1.46 -19.53
C GLN A 184 -5.06 2.72 -18.94
N LYS A 185 -5.49 3.14 -17.74
CA LYS A 185 -4.87 4.26 -17.03
C LYS A 185 -3.42 3.96 -16.68
N ALA A 186 -3.11 2.75 -16.18
CA ALA A 186 -1.75 2.36 -15.85
C ALA A 186 -0.85 2.29 -17.10
N GLU A 187 -1.35 1.73 -18.20
CA GLU A 187 -0.63 1.70 -19.48
C GLU A 187 -0.31 3.11 -20.00
N ALA A 188 -1.30 4.02 -19.97
CA ALA A 188 -1.10 5.41 -20.35
C ALA A 188 -0.08 6.13 -19.45
N ALA A 189 -0.14 5.89 -18.14
CA ALA A 189 0.79 6.45 -17.15
C ALA A 189 2.23 5.95 -17.37
N LEU A 190 2.41 4.65 -17.63
CA LEU A 190 3.72 4.07 -17.95
C LEU A 190 4.29 4.66 -19.24
N LYS A 191 3.52 4.68 -20.33
CA LYS A 191 3.95 5.25 -21.62
C LYS A 191 4.34 6.72 -21.52
N SER A 192 3.64 7.50 -20.71
CA SER A 192 3.92 8.93 -20.50
C SER A 192 4.94 9.21 -19.39
N GLY A 193 5.49 8.18 -18.74
CA GLY A 193 6.51 8.30 -17.71
C GLY A 193 6.02 8.94 -16.42
N ARG A 194 4.71 8.83 -16.10
CA ARG A 194 4.13 9.45 -14.90
C ARG A 194 4.76 8.97 -13.58
N PHE A 195 5.25 7.73 -13.54
CA PHE A 195 5.83 7.14 -12.33
C PHE A 195 7.33 7.36 -12.15
N ARG A 196 8.03 7.96 -13.14
CA ARG A 196 9.51 8.09 -13.10
C ARG A 196 10.03 8.85 -11.89
N ASP A 197 9.33 9.90 -11.47
CA ASP A 197 9.78 10.75 -10.35
C ASP A 197 9.53 10.11 -8.98
N GLU A 198 8.61 9.15 -8.88
CA GLU A 198 8.28 8.48 -7.62
C GLU A 198 9.06 7.18 -7.41
N ILE A 199 9.48 6.52 -8.49
CA ILE A 199 10.20 5.25 -8.44
C ILE A 199 11.69 5.47 -8.17
N VAL A 200 12.25 4.63 -7.28
CA VAL A 200 13.69 4.43 -7.10
C VAL A 200 14.09 3.09 -7.68
N VAL A 201 15.22 3.08 -8.39
CA VAL A 201 15.77 1.86 -8.97
C VAL A 201 16.19 0.88 -7.87
N VAL A 202 15.83 -0.39 -8.03
CA VAL A 202 16.33 -1.49 -7.22
C VAL A 202 17.33 -2.30 -8.04
N GLU A 203 18.56 -2.39 -7.56
CA GLU A 203 19.59 -3.21 -8.19
C GLU A 203 19.45 -4.66 -7.72
N VAL A 204 19.03 -5.55 -8.61
CA VAL A 204 18.72 -6.95 -8.32
C VAL A 204 19.86 -7.84 -8.82
N PRO A 205 20.55 -8.60 -7.94
CA PRO A 205 21.55 -9.55 -8.36
C PRO A 205 20.94 -10.64 -9.25
N GLY A 206 21.48 -10.84 -10.43
CA GLY A 206 21.06 -11.87 -11.39
C GLY A 206 22.21 -12.80 -11.78
N ARG A 207 21.89 -13.91 -12.45
CA ARG A 207 22.90 -14.91 -12.89
C ARG A 207 23.95 -14.35 -13.86
N LYS A 208 23.57 -13.32 -14.64
CA LYS A 208 24.42 -12.71 -15.68
C LYS A 208 24.86 -11.28 -15.31
N GLY A 209 24.78 -10.89 -14.06
CA GLY A 209 25.06 -9.53 -13.57
C GLY A 209 23.85 -8.90 -12.89
N THR A 210 23.99 -7.65 -12.45
CA THR A 210 22.92 -6.90 -11.79
C THR A 210 21.89 -6.42 -12.81
N VAL A 211 20.62 -6.51 -12.46
CA VAL A 211 19.48 -6.00 -13.22
C VAL A 211 18.91 -4.78 -12.51
N SER A 212 18.88 -3.63 -13.18
CA SER A 212 18.24 -2.42 -12.67
C SER A 212 16.73 -2.51 -12.84
N PHE A 213 15.99 -2.66 -11.75
CA PHE A 213 14.53 -2.75 -11.74
C PHE A 213 13.92 -1.38 -11.45
N ALA A 214 13.32 -0.75 -12.47
CA ALA A 214 12.86 0.64 -12.45
C ALA A 214 11.44 0.86 -12.96
N GLU A 215 10.75 -0.19 -13.40
CA GLU A 215 9.38 -0.11 -13.94
C GLU A 215 8.47 -1.13 -13.28
N ASP A 216 7.20 -0.75 -13.06
CA ASP A 216 6.19 -1.65 -12.52
C ASP A 216 5.99 -2.86 -13.45
N GLU A 217 6.18 -4.07 -12.92
CA GLU A 217 6.22 -5.33 -13.68
C GLU A 217 4.84 -5.97 -13.84
N TYR A 218 3.86 -5.56 -13.04
CA TYR A 218 2.55 -6.20 -12.96
C TYR A 218 1.55 -5.74 -14.02
N PRO A 219 1.52 -4.48 -14.51
CA PRO A 219 0.59 -4.02 -15.53
C PRO A 219 0.59 -4.90 -16.78
N ARG A 220 -0.58 -5.05 -17.40
CA ARG A 220 -0.80 -5.90 -18.58
C ARG A 220 -1.25 -5.03 -19.76
N PRO A 221 -0.30 -4.42 -20.50
CA PRO A 221 -0.62 -3.59 -21.66
C PRO A 221 -1.44 -4.38 -22.71
N GLY A 222 -2.36 -3.70 -23.37
CA GLY A 222 -3.22 -4.31 -24.38
C GLY A 222 -4.33 -5.20 -23.82
N THR A 223 -4.63 -5.14 -22.50
CA THR A 223 -5.79 -5.83 -21.93
C THR A 223 -7.08 -5.42 -22.65
N THR A 224 -7.93 -6.40 -23.01
CA THR A 224 -9.23 -6.17 -23.64
C THR A 224 -10.37 -6.65 -22.74
N LEU A 225 -11.58 -6.14 -22.99
CA LEU A 225 -12.76 -6.56 -22.24
C LEU A 225 -13.11 -8.03 -22.51
N GLU A 226 -12.90 -8.50 -23.75
CA GLU A 226 -13.11 -9.90 -24.14
C GLU A 226 -12.20 -10.83 -23.34
N ALA A 227 -10.92 -10.45 -23.18
CA ALA A 227 -9.96 -11.24 -22.40
C ALA A 227 -10.37 -11.32 -20.91
N LEU A 228 -10.88 -10.22 -20.33
CA LEU A 228 -11.36 -10.19 -18.95
C LEU A 228 -12.63 -11.05 -18.80
N ARG A 229 -13.60 -10.92 -19.69
CA ARG A 229 -14.85 -11.70 -19.69
C ARG A 229 -14.62 -13.21 -19.81
N ALA A 230 -13.56 -13.63 -20.51
CA ALA A 230 -13.20 -15.03 -20.67
C ALA A 230 -12.64 -15.68 -19.39
N LEU A 231 -12.25 -14.89 -18.38
CA LEU A 231 -11.71 -15.41 -17.13
C LEU A 231 -12.81 -16.06 -16.28
N LYS A 232 -12.47 -17.21 -15.69
CA LYS A 232 -13.36 -17.91 -14.76
C LYS A 232 -13.31 -17.25 -13.36
N PRO A 233 -14.39 -17.31 -12.60
CA PRO A 233 -14.37 -16.94 -11.18
C PRO A 233 -13.28 -17.69 -10.42
N ALA A 234 -12.55 -16.97 -9.54
CA ALA A 234 -11.36 -17.50 -8.87
C ALA A 234 -11.63 -18.08 -7.48
N PHE A 235 -12.64 -17.60 -6.78
CA PHE A 235 -12.89 -17.90 -5.37
C PHE A 235 -14.19 -18.67 -5.13
N ASP A 236 -15.24 -18.34 -5.88
CA ASP A 236 -16.52 -19.04 -5.88
C ASP A 236 -16.89 -19.41 -7.32
N LYS A 237 -17.23 -20.68 -7.60
CA LYS A 237 -17.59 -21.14 -8.95
C LYS A 237 -18.79 -20.40 -9.54
N ALA A 238 -19.70 -19.92 -8.72
CA ALA A 238 -20.86 -19.12 -9.10
C ALA A 238 -20.62 -17.61 -8.92
N GLY A 239 -19.39 -17.21 -8.57
CA GLY A 239 -19.03 -15.84 -8.26
C GLY A 239 -18.70 -14.98 -9.47
N THR A 240 -18.26 -13.78 -9.18
CA THR A 240 -17.97 -12.72 -10.15
C THR A 240 -16.52 -12.25 -10.13
N VAL A 241 -15.79 -12.53 -9.04
CA VAL A 241 -14.41 -12.11 -8.84
C VAL A 241 -13.44 -13.04 -9.57
N THR A 242 -12.59 -12.46 -10.41
CA THR A 242 -11.62 -13.19 -11.23
C THR A 242 -10.20 -12.69 -10.98
N ALA A 243 -9.20 -13.39 -11.51
CA ALA A 243 -7.81 -12.91 -11.51
C ALA A 243 -7.59 -11.63 -12.33
N GLY A 244 -8.57 -11.20 -13.14
CA GLY A 244 -8.51 -9.98 -13.94
C GLY A 244 -9.11 -8.75 -13.25
N ASN A 245 -10.06 -8.96 -12.31
CA ASN A 245 -10.74 -7.88 -11.60
C ASN A 245 -10.42 -7.85 -10.08
N ALA A 246 -9.35 -8.54 -9.69
CA ALA A 246 -8.73 -8.52 -8.37
C ALA A 246 -7.30 -7.99 -8.47
N SER A 247 -6.77 -7.41 -7.39
CA SER A 247 -5.35 -7.05 -7.29
C SER A 247 -4.46 -8.28 -7.27
N GLY A 248 -3.18 -8.09 -7.60
CA GLY A 248 -2.19 -9.16 -7.60
C GLY A 248 -1.55 -9.41 -6.24
N ILE A 249 -0.75 -10.47 -6.22
CA ILE A 249 0.25 -10.78 -5.20
C ILE A 249 1.55 -10.15 -5.67
N ASN A 250 2.15 -9.26 -4.88
CA ASN A 250 3.21 -8.38 -5.35
C ASN A 250 4.27 -8.11 -4.29
N ASP A 251 5.42 -7.62 -4.77
CA ASP A 251 6.58 -7.26 -3.97
C ASP A 251 6.90 -5.78 -4.15
N GLY A 252 7.25 -5.06 -3.08
CA GLY A 252 7.60 -3.66 -3.18
C GLY A 252 7.70 -2.94 -1.84
N ALA A 253 8.15 -1.70 -1.89
CA ALA A 253 8.26 -0.83 -0.72
C ALA A 253 7.97 0.64 -1.07
N ALA A 254 7.56 1.41 -0.06
CA ALA A 254 7.40 2.85 -0.16
C ALA A 254 7.70 3.51 1.19
N ALA A 255 8.27 4.71 1.17
CA ALA A 255 8.56 5.48 2.36
C ALA A 255 8.35 6.99 2.13
N VAL A 256 7.99 7.68 3.20
CA VAL A 256 7.95 9.15 3.29
C VAL A 256 8.77 9.63 4.48
N VAL A 257 9.26 10.85 4.39
CA VAL A 257 9.94 11.56 5.49
C VAL A 257 8.99 12.61 6.04
N LEU A 258 8.74 12.55 7.33
CA LEU A 258 7.84 13.41 8.09
C LEU A 258 8.62 14.31 9.03
N THR A 259 8.18 15.55 9.20
CA THR A 259 8.67 16.46 10.23
C THR A 259 7.60 17.51 10.55
N SER A 260 7.82 18.35 11.59
CA SER A 260 6.94 19.49 11.82
C SER A 260 7.20 20.61 10.81
N ALA A 261 6.18 21.42 10.50
CA ALA A 261 6.32 22.58 9.61
C ALA A 261 7.38 23.57 10.15
N ARG A 262 7.48 23.72 11.47
CA ARG A 262 8.50 24.52 12.15
C ARG A 262 9.90 23.95 11.85
N ARG A 263 10.09 22.65 12.06
CA ARG A 263 11.39 21.99 11.86
C ARG A 263 11.80 21.98 10.38
N ALA A 264 10.85 21.79 9.47
CA ALA A 264 11.10 21.89 8.03
C ALA A 264 11.66 23.28 7.66
N LYS A 265 11.05 24.35 8.20
CA LYS A 265 11.52 25.72 7.97
C LYS A 265 12.92 25.95 8.55
N GLU A 266 13.20 25.47 9.78
CA GLU A 266 14.54 25.59 10.41
C GLU A 266 15.63 24.91 9.57
N LEU A 267 15.31 23.79 8.94
CA LEU A 267 16.26 23.01 8.13
C LEU A 267 16.23 23.39 6.64
N GLY A 268 15.40 24.35 6.23
CA GLY A 268 15.27 24.74 4.82
C GLY A 268 14.71 23.66 3.91
N LEU A 269 13.89 22.73 4.46
CA LEU A 269 13.27 21.63 3.71
C LEU A 269 11.99 22.12 3.02
N ALA A 270 11.75 21.66 1.79
CA ALA A 270 10.55 21.99 1.02
C ALA A 270 9.46 20.94 1.25
N PRO A 271 8.31 21.30 1.88
CA PRO A 271 7.20 20.38 2.03
C PRO A 271 6.57 19.98 0.69
N LEU A 272 6.32 18.68 0.51
CA LEU A 272 5.51 18.16 -0.59
C LEU A 272 4.02 18.39 -0.33
N ALA A 273 3.60 18.17 0.92
CA ALA A 273 2.26 18.44 1.42
C ALA A 273 2.25 18.45 2.97
N ARG A 274 1.21 19.02 3.56
CA ARG A 274 0.91 18.85 4.99
C ARG A 274 -0.12 17.73 5.20
N ILE A 275 -0.02 17.02 6.31
CA ILE A 275 -1.04 16.07 6.74
C ILE A 275 -2.19 16.85 7.39
N LYS A 276 -3.34 16.88 6.73
CA LYS A 276 -4.51 17.62 7.21
C LYS A 276 -5.29 16.85 8.25
N ALA A 277 -5.53 15.58 7.99
CA ALA A 277 -6.26 14.69 8.88
C ALA A 277 -6.00 13.22 8.52
N TYR A 278 -6.30 12.34 9.46
CA TYR A 278 -6.32 10.90 9.23
C TYR A 278 -7.34 10.21 10.13
N ALA A 279 -7.79 9.03 9.72
CA ALA A 279 -8.72 8.21 10.48
C ALA A 279 -8.57 6.72 10.22
N SER A 280 -8.96 5.93 11.22
CA SER A 280 -9.19 4.48 11.09
C SER A 280 -10.63 4.20 11.43
N ALA A 281 -11.19 3.15 10.84
CA ALA A 281 -12.53 2.66 11.13
C ALA A 281 -12.58 1.13 11.09
N GLY A 282 -13.53 0.53 11.77
CA GLY A 282 -13.90 -0.88 11.69
C GLY A 282 -15.21 -1.07 10.95
N VAL A 283 -15.37 -2.21 10.30
CA VAL A 283 -16.59 -2.72 9.67
C VAL A 283 -16.68 -4.22 9.92
N ASP A 284 -17.82 -4.83 9.62
CA ASP A 284 -17.95 -6.30 9.65
C ASP A 284 -16.88 -6.95 8.75
N PRO A 285 -16.07 -7.91 9.26
CA PRO A 285 -15.03 -8.58 8.49
C PRO A 285 -15.51 -9.15 7.16
N LYS A 286 -16.71 -9.68 7.08
CA LYS A 286 -17.29 -10.24 5.84
C LYS A 286 -17.44 -9.20 4.71
N TYR A 287 -17.43 -7.89 5.07
CA TYR A 287 -17.49 -6.75 4.15
C TYR A 287 -16.25 -5.86 4.30
N MET A 288 -15.07 -6.45 4.54
CA MET A 288 -13.83 -5.70 4.77
C MET A 288 -13.55 -4.64 3.69
N GLY A 289 -13.97 -4.92 2.45
CA GLY A 289 -13.82 -4.01 1.32
C GLY A 289 -14.46 -2.63 1.51
N MET A 290 -15.45 -2.53 2.42
CA MET A 290 -16.15 -1.27 2.71
C MET A 290 -15.46 -0.40 3.77
N GLY A 291 -14.36 -0.86 4.37
CA GLY A 291 -13.57 -0.10 5.35
C GLY A 291 -13.20 1.33 4.95
N PRO A 292 -12.87 1.63 3.67
CA PRO A 292 -12.59 2.99 3.21
C PRO A 292 -13.73 3.98 3.43
N VAL A 293 -14.99 3.55 3.36
CA VAL A 293 -16.16 4.44 3.50
C VAL A 293 -16.20 5.13 4.86
N PRO A 294 -16.29 4.42 6.00
CA PRO A 294 -16.31 5.08 7.31
C PRO A 294 -14.95 5.73 7.64
N ALA A 295 -13.83 5.19 7.17
CA ALA A 295 -12.52 5.81 7.39
C ALA A 295 -12.41 7.15 6.67
N SER A 296 -12.78 7.22 5.38
CA SER A 296 -12.75 8.46 4.59
C SER A 296 -13.75 9.50 5.12
N LYS A 297 -14.99 9.11 5.44
CA LYS A 297 -15.98 10.02 6.04
C LYS A 297 -15.46 10.67 7.33
N ARG A 298 -14.87 9.85 8.23
CA ARG A 298 -14.28 10.35 9.48
C ARG A 298 -13.05 11.24 9.22
N CYS A 299 -12.22 10.88 8.25
CA CYS A 299 -11.04 11.66 7.87
C CYS A 299 -11.45 13.03 7.31
N LEU A 300 -12.39 13.06 6.37
CA LEU A 300 -12.90 14.29 5.77
C LEU A 300 -13.58 15.19 6.81
N SER A 301 -14.40 14.64 7.70
CA SER A 301 -14.99 15.37 8.82
C SER A 301 -13.94 16.06 9.69
N ARG A 302 -12.83 15.36 10.03
CA ARG A 302 -11.71 15.94 10.79
C ARG A 302 -10.95 17.01 10.00
N ALA A 303 -10.87 16.88 8.68
CA ALA A 303 -10.25 17.87 7.82
C ALA A 303 -11.14 19.12 7.61
N GLY A 304 -12.42 19.03 7.92
CA GLY A 304 -13.41 20.05 7.59
C GLY A 304 -13.74 20.08 6.08
N TRP A 305 -13.65 18.93 5.39
CA TRP A 305 -13.85 18.79 3.95
C TRP A 305 -15.03 17.89 3.64
N GLU A 306 -15.60 18.10 2.47
CA GLU A 306 -16.57 17.22 1.83
C GLU A 306 -15.92 16.45 0.66
N PRO A 307 -16.50 15.36 0.16
CA PRO A 307 -15.97 14.63 -1.00
C PRO A 307 -15.75 15.50 -2.24
N LYS A 308 -16.59 16.51 -2.46
CA LYS A 308 -16.47 17.45 -3.60
C LYS A 308 -15.24 18.36 -3.55
N ASP A 309 -14.68 18.56 -2.34
CA ASP A 309 -13.52 19.43 -2.12
C ASP A 309 -12.19 18.76 -2.51
N LEU A 310 -12.22 17.45 -2.76
CA LEU A 310 -11.03 16.70 -3.16
C LEU A 310 -10.69 16.94 -4.63
N ASP A 311 -9.40 17.14 -4.90
CA ASP A 311 -8.86 17.27 -6.25
C ASP A 311 -8.35 15.93 -6.79
N LEU A 312 -7.75 15.11 -5.95
CA LEU A 312 -7.23 13.78 -6.29
C LEU A 312 -7.43 12.78 -5.16
N MET A 313 -7.63 11.53 -5.52
CA MET A 313 -7.79 10.42 -4.59
C MET A 313 -7.03 9.20 -5.07
N GLU A 314 -6.34 8.55 -4.15
CA GLU A 314 -5.76 7.22 -4.34
C GLU A 314 -6.46 6.26 -3.38
N ILE A 315 -7.37 5.45 -3.93
CA ILE A 315 -8.17 4.47 -3.21
C ILE A 315 -7.73 3.09 -3.66
N ASN A 316 -7.18 2.30 -2.74
CA ASN A 316 -6.62 1.00 -3.10
C ASN A 316 -7.68 0.07 -3.70
N GLU A 317 -7.37 -0.51 -4.85
CA GLU A 317 -8.22 -1.44 -5.58
C GLU A 317 -7.85 -2.88 -5.20
N ALA A 318 -8.22 -3.32 -3.98
CA ALA A 318 -8.01 -4.72 -3.61
C ALA A 318 -8.82 -5.66 -4.52
N PHE A 319 -10.06 -5.24 -4.84
CA PHE A 319 -10.98 -5.90 -5.77
C PHE A 319 -11.81 -4.84 -6.49
N ALA A 320 -12.19 -5.08 -7.74
CA ALA A 320 -13.05 -4.17 -8.50
C ALA A 320 -14.43 -4.00 -7.81
N ALA A 321 -15.01 -5.09 -7.33
CA ALA A 321 -16.28 -5.06 -6.60
C ALA A 321 -16.23 -4.08 -5.41
N GLN A 322 -15.14 -4.17 -4.62
CA GLN A 322 -14.92 -3.29 -3.48
C GLN A 322 -14.74 -1.83 -3.92
N ALA A 323 -13.91 -1.57 -4.93
CA ALA A 323 -13.62 -0.21 -5.38
C ALA A 323 -14.87 0.49 -5.93
N ILE A 324 -15.68 -0.22 -6.72
CA ILE A 324 -16.97 0.29 -7.25
C ILE A 324 -17.93 0.60 -6.10
N ALA A 325 -18.10 -0.33 -5.15
CA ALA A 325 -19.00 -0.13 -4.02
C ALA A 325 -18.57 1.07 -3.14
N VAL A 326 -17.28 1.23 -2.88
CA VAL A 326 -16.73 2.39 -2.15
C VAL A 326 -17.01 3.68 -2.92
N ASN A 327 -16.74 3.74 -4.23
CA ASN A 327 -16.98 4.91 -5.06
C ASN A 327 -18.46 5.33 -5.03
N ARG A 328 -19.39 4.37 -5.12
CA ARG A 328 -20.83 4.61 -5.03
C ARG A 328 -21.24 5.17 -3.66
N GLN A 329 -20.73 4.57 -2.58
CA GLN A 329 -21.08 4.97 -1.21
C GLN A 329 -20.48 6.32 -0.79
N MET A 330 -19.39 6.73 -1.40
CA MET A 330 -18.77 8.03 -1.14
C MET A 330 -19.32 9.15 -2.02
N GLY A 331 -19.87 8.84 -3.20
CA GLY A 331 -20.45 9.81 -4.12
C GLY A 331 -19.45 10.85 -4.65
N TRP A 332 -18.16 10.54 -4.67
CA TRP A 332 -17.12 11.42 -5.20
C TRP A 332 -16.97 11.29 -6.73
N ASP A 333 -16.25 12.24 -7.33
CA ASP A 333 -15.97 12.20 -8.76
C ASP A 333 -14.91 11.13 -9.07
N THR A 334 -15.34 10.04 -9.70
CA THR A 334 -14.46 8.90 -10.07
C THR A 334 -13.38 9.26 -11.09
N LYS A 335 -13.50 10.38 -11.82
CA LYS A 335 -12.47 10.90 -12.71
C LYS A 335 -11.23 11.38 -11.94
N LYS A 336 -11.37 11.67 -10.65
CA LYS A 336 -10.31 12.09 -9.74
C LYS A 336 -9.71 10.92 -8.95
N VAL A 337 -10.23 9.69 -9.11
CA VAL A 337 -9.80 8.49 -8.40
C VAL A 337 -8.82 7.69 -9.25
N ASN A 338 -7.66 7.34 -8.68
CA ASN A 338 -6.67 6.46 -9.30
C ASN A 338 -6.43 6.84 -10.77
N VAL A 339 -6.06 8.10 -10.97
CA VAL A 339 -5.96 8.69 -12.32
C VAL A 339 -4.86 8.06 -13.19
N ASN A 340 -3.92 7.34 -12.57
CA ASN A 340 -2.85 6.59 -13.21
C ASN A 340 -3.02 5.07 -13.11
N GLY A 341 -4.24 4.58 -12.86
CA GLY A 341 -4.52 3.19 -12.54
C GLY A 341 -4.29 2.88 -11.06
N GLY A 342 -4.87 1.79 -10.57
CA GLY A 342 -4.77 1.36 -9.18
C GLY A 342 -4.21 -0.06 -9.04
N ALA A 343 -4.43 -0.69 -7.89
CA ALA A 343 -3.78 -1.95 -7.52
C ALA A 343 -4.18 -3.14 -8.41
N ILE A 344 -5.32 -3.11 -9.09
CA ILE A 344 -5.68 -4.14 -10.08
C ILE A 344 -4.67 -4.17 -11.21
N ALA A 345 -4.19 -3.01 -11.64
CA ALA A 345 -3.19 -2.91 -12.69
C ALA A 345 -1.76 -2.87 -12.15
N LEU A 346 -1.49 -2.11 -11.09
CA LEU A 346 -0.15 -1.87 -10.57
C LEU A 346 0.33 -2.92 -9.57
N GLY A 347 -0.60 -3.59 -8.86
CA GLY A 347 -0.28 -4.58 -7.83
C GLY A 347 -0.49 -4.09 -6.40
N HIS A 348 -0.47 -5.08 -5.46
CA HIS A 348 -0.82 -4.84 -4.06
C HIS A 348 0.16 -5.52 -3.07
N PRO A 349 1.41 -5.03 -2.93
CA PRO A 349 2.32 -5.48 -1.87
C PRO A 349 1.74 -5.02 -0.51
N ILE A 350 1.04 -5.93 0.19
CA ILE A 350 0.07 -5.59 1.25
C ILE A 350 0.62 -4.66 2.33
N GLY A 351 1.80 -4.92 2.90
CA GLY A 351 2.41 -4.08 3.92
C GLY A 351 2.88 -2.72 3.43
N ALA A 352 3.21 -2.61 2.14
CA ALA A 352 3.71 -1.38 1.51
C ALA A 352 2.59 -0.50 0.93
N SER A 353 1.47 -1.10 0.53
CA SER A 353 0.44 -0.46 -0.31
C SER A 353 -0.08 0.86 0.24
N GLY A 354 -0.26 0.97 1.56
CA GLY A 354 -0.77 2.20 2.14
C GLY A 354 0.15 3.40 1.95
N CYS A 355 1.47 3.21 2.05
CA CYS A 355 2.43 4.26 1.75
C CYS A 355 2.61 4.42 0.23
N ARG A 356 2.54 3.32 -0.55
CA ARG A 356 2.65 3.36 -2.01
C ARG A 356 1.61 4.28 -2.63
N ILE A 357 0.32 4.14 -2.24
CA ILE A 357 -0.73 5.02 -2.76
C ILE A 357 -0.53 6.48 -2.34
N LEU A 358 -0.04 6.72 -1.12
CA LEU A 358 0.30 8.08 -0.67
C LEU A 358 1.42 8.69 -1.49
N VAL A 359 2.49 7.95 -1.79
CA VAL A 359 3.61 8.42 -2.64
C VAL A 359 3.10 8.80 -4.03
N THR A 360 2.29 7.94 -4.66
CA THR A 360 1.68 8.23 -5.96
C THR A 360 0.78 9.47 -5.90
N LEU A 361 -0.05 9.59 -4.87
CA LEU A 361 -0.91 10.76 -4.65
C LEU A 361 -0.09 12.06 -4.58
N LEU A 362 0.97 12.08 -3.77
CA LEU A 362 1.84 13.26 -3.59
C LEU A 362 2.48 13.72 -4.91
N HIS A 363 3.06 12.79 -5.65
CA HIS A 363 3.70 13.09 -6.93
C HIS A 363 2.67 13.55 -8.00
N GLU A 364 1.50 12.92 -8.04
CA GLU A 364 0.46 13.31 -8.99
C GLU A 364 -0.18 14.66 -8.63
N MET A 365 -0.34 14.96 -7.34
CA MET A 365 -0.77 16.28 -6.88
C MET A 365 0.21 17.39 -7.31
N GLN A 366 1.52 17.13 -7.25
CA GLN A 366 2.50 18.08 -7.76
C GLN A 366 2.37 18.31 -9.26
N LYS A 367 2.25 17.24 -10.05
CA LYS A 367 2.16 17.28 -11.51
C LYS A 367 0.90 17.98 -12.03
N ARG A 368 -0.18 17.96 -11.24
CA ARG A 368 -1.48 18.60 -11.61
C ARG A 368 -1.74 19.90 -10.88
N ASP A 369 -0.85 20.36 -10.02
CA ASP A 369 -1.07 21.46 -9.07
C ASP A 369 -2.33 21.29 -8.22
N ALA A 370 -2.70 20.03 -7.92
CA ALA A 370 -3.82 19.69 -7.06
C ALA A 370 -3.52 20.06 -5.61
N LYS A 371 -4.54 20.56 -4.89
CA LYS A 371 -4.35 21.11 -3.53
C LYS A 371 -4.80 20.14 -2.44
N ARG A 372 -5.88 19.38 -2.65
CA ARG A 372 -6.47 18.50 -1.64
C ARG A 372 -6.49 17.06 -2.13
N GLY A 373 -5.83 16.19 -1.40
CA GLY A 373 -5.72 14.78 -1.73
C GLY A 373 -6.17 13.85 -0.61
N LEU A 374 -6.63 12.65 -0.96
CA LEU A 374 -7.02 11.59 -0.02
C LEU A 374 -6.44 10.26 -0.46
N ALA A 375 -5.75 9.57 0.45
CA ALA A 375 -5.35 8.17 0.31
C ALA A 375 -6.19 7.31 1.26
N SER A 376 -6.75 6.18 0.78
CA SER A 376 -7.54 5.28 1.61
C SER A 376 -7.45 3.82 1.15
N LEU A 377 -7.55 2.88 2.12
CA LEU A 377 -7.52 1.44 1.88
C LEU A 377 -8.55 0.69 2.73
N CYS A 378 -9.06 -0.40 2.16
CA CYS A 378 -9.66 -1.49 2.92
C CYS A 378 -8.56 -2.37 3.53
N ILE A 379 -8.91 -3.08 4.58
CA ILE A 379 -7.98 -3.86 5.39
C ILE A 379 -8.65 -5.17 5.78
N GLY A 380 -7.96 -6.29 5.56
CA GLY A 380 -8.40 -7.61 6.04
C GLY A 380 -8.77 -7.59 7.52
N GLY A 381 -9.79 -8.37 7.90
CA GLY A 381 -10.35 -8.35 9.26
C GLY A 381 -11.38 -7.24 9.50
N GLY A 382 -11.85 -6.55 8.45
CA GLY A 382 -12.94 -5.58 8.55
C GLY A 382 -12.51 -4.19 9.05
N MET A 383 -11.54 -3.59 8.41
CA MET A 383 -11.05 -2.26 8.79
C MET A 383 -10.83 -1.35 7.57
N GLY A 384 -10.62 -0.06 7.83
CA GLY A 384 -10.18 0.92 6.85
C GLY A 384 -9.30 1.98 7.47
N VAL A 385 -8.46 2.60 6.65
CA VAL A 385 -7.67 3.78 6.99
C VAL A 385 -7.79 4.81 5.88
N ALA A 386 -7.74 6.08 6.26
CA ALA A 386 -7.71 7.21 5.34
C ALA A 386 -6.80 8.31 5.87
N LEU A 387 -6.10 8.99 4.96
CA LEU A 387 -5.22 10.13 5.27
C LEU A 387 -5.42 11.20 4.21
N ALA A 388 -5.71 12.43 4.66
CA ALA A 388 -5.93 13.62 3.86
C ALA A 388 -4.68 14.50 3.90
N VAL A 389 -4.26 14.99 2.73
CA VAL A 389 -3.09 15.86 2.55
C VAL A 389 -3.49 17.14 1.81
N GLU A 390 -2.77 18.23 2.09
CA GLU A 390 -3.01 19.55 1.49
C GLU A 390 -1.67 20.18 1.05
N ARG A 391 -1.67 20.83 -0.13
CA ARG A 391 -0.52 21.55 -0.71
C ARG A 391 -0.78 23.05 -0.74
#